data_1f7169725f0dac65c888064f7531eb2b
#
_entry.id   1f7169725f0dac65c888064f7531eb2b
#
_cell.length_a   1.000
_cell.length_b   1.000
_cell.length_c   1.000
_cell.angle_alpha   90.00
_cell.angle_beta   90.00
_cell.angle_gamma   90.00
#
_symmetry.space_group_name_H-M   'P 1'
#
loop_
_entity.id
_entity.type
_entity.pdbx_description
1 polymer ?
#
loop_
_entity_poly.entity_id
_entity_poly.type
_entity_poly.pdbx_seq_one_letter_code
_entity_poly.pdbx_strand_id
1 'polypeptide(L)'
;GIERLALMTQIKFDEKIDVALIGQSENLNYSLLPIMKKLIQQEIKTEIIYTGNLKKKFKRANKINASYAIILGDEEVQKKLIKLKDLTSGREDLIDLKQAIKKIKNK
;
A
#
# COMPACT_ATOMS: atom_id res chain seq x y z
N GLY A 1 15.53 23.81 17.64
CA GLY A 1 14.27 23.23 17.72
C GLY A 1 13.48 23.21 16.45
N ILE A 2 13.02 24.35 15.98
CA ILE A 2 12.12 24.44 14.85
C ILE A 2 12.80 23.97 13.56
N GLU A 3 14.05 24.35 13.38
CA GLU A 3 14.80 23.93 12.20
C GLU A 3 14.91 22.41 12.11
N ARG A 4 15.07 21.75 13.23
CA ARG A 4 15.15 20.31 13.25
C ARG A 4 13.86 19.65 12.79
N LEU A 5 12.73 20.24 13.16
CA LEU A 5 11.44 19.74 12.72
C LEU A 5 11.30 19.86 11.20
N ALA A 6 11.74 20.99 10.66
CA ALA A 6 11.69 21.21 9.22
C ALA A 6 12.57 20.19 8.48
N LEU A 7 13.75 19.90 9.00
CA LEU A 7 14.64 18.92 8.41
C LEU A 7 14.03 17.53 8.41
N MET A 8 13.38 17.16 9.51
CA MET A 8 12.71 15.87 9.59
C MET A 8 11.59 15.76 8.59
N THR A 9 10.85 16.84 8.37
CA THR A 9 9.79 16.88 7.39
C THR A 9 10.35 16.68 5.99
N GLN A 10 11.47 17.31 5.67
CA GLN A 10 12.12 17.14 4.37
C GLN A 10 12.57 15.72 4.13
N ILE A 11 13.10 15.06 5.14
CA ILE A 11 13.50 13.66 5.04
C ILE A 11 12.32 12.79 4.68
N LYS A 12 11.14 13.07 5.26
CA LYS A 12 9.93 12.30 4.96
C LYS A 12 9.49 12.43 3.51
N PHE A 13 9.70 13.59 2.90
CA PHE A 13 9.34 13.78 1.49
C PHE A 13 10.14 12.89 0.55
N ASP A 14 11.38 12.60 0.92
CA ASP A 14 12.25 11.78 0.10
C ASP A 14 12.07 10.29 0.36
N GLU A 15 11.28 9.93 1.36
CA GLU A 15 11.05 8.53 1.68
C GLU A 15 10.13 7.89 0.65
N LYS A 16 10.57 6.74 0.17
CA LYS A 16 9.79 5.94 -0.76
C LYS A 16 8.72 5.16 -0.02
N ILE A 17 7.50 5.12 -0.58
CA ILE A 17 6.43 4.30 -0.04
C ILE A 17 6.62 2.88 -0.56
N ASP A 18 6.56 1.90 0.33
CA ASP A 18 6.71 0.51 -0.07
C ASP A 18 5.43 -0.06 -0.67
N VAL A 19 4.30 0.25 -0.06
CA VAL A 19 3.01 -0.31 -0.46
C VAL A 19 1.93 0.77 -0.48
N ALA A 20 1.14 0.80 -1.55
CA ALA A 20 -0.10 1.57 -1.62
C ALA A 20 -1.27 0.61 -1.43
N LEU A 21 -2.16 0.91 -0.48
CA LEU A 21 -3.35 0.12 -0.26
C LEU A 21 -4.52 0.70 -1.03
N ILE A 22 -5.15 -0.12 -1.86
CA ILE A 22 -6.23 0.30 -2.74
C ILE A 22 -7.44 -0.60 -2.52
N GLY A 23 -8.56 -0.01 -2.10
CA GLY A 23 -9.84 -0.71 -2.06
C GLY A 23 -10.62 -0.44 -3.33
N GLN A 24 -11.29 -1.45 -3.87
CA GLN A 24 -12.08 -1.30 -5.09
C GLN A 24 -13.36 -0.47 -4.87
N SER A 25 -13.80 -0.39 -3.62
CA SER A 25 -14.96 0.45 -3.26
C SER A 25 -14.70 1.14 -1.94
N GLU A 26 -15.49 2.18 -1.64
CA GLU A 26 -15.33 2.93 -0.40
C GLU A 26 -15.58 2.05 0.84
N ASN A 27 -16.48 1.09 0.74
CA ASN A 27 -16.76 0.19 1.85
C ASN A 27 -15.54 -0.63 2.24
N LEU A 28 -14.64 -0.88 1.31
CA LEU A 28 -13.46 -1.67 1.56
C LEU A 28 -12.32 -0.88 2.22
N ASN A 29 -12.45 0.43 2.31
CA ASN A 29 -11.44 1.23 3.00
C ASN A 29 -11.29 0.81 4.46
N TYR A 30 -12.38 0.41 5.10
CA TYR A 30 -12.32 -0.08 6.48
C TYR A 30 -11.56 -1.41 6.58
N SER A 31 -11.68 -2.25 5.56
CA SER A 31 -10.99 -3.53 5.54
C SER A 31 -9.48 -3.35 5.32
N LEU A 32 -9.06 -2.21 4.81
CA LEU A 32 -7.64 -1.92 4.61
C LEU A 32 -6.92 -1.57 5.91
N LEU A 33 -7.64 -1.06 6.91
CA LEU A 33 -7.02 -0.62 8.16
C LEU A 33 -6.27 -1.72 8.92
N PRO A 34 -6.85 -2.92 9.12
CA PRO A 34 -6.10 -4.01 9.76
C PRO A 34 -4.87 -4.43 8.95
N ILE A 35 -4.99 -4.37 7.61
CA ILE A 35 -3.87 -4.71 6.73
C ILE A 35 -2.75 -3.68 6.90
N MET A 36 -3.10 -2.41 6.90
CA MET A 36 -2.15 -1.34 7.12
C MET A 36 -1.43 -1.50 8.46
N LYS A 37 -2.18 -1.81 9.50
CA LYS A 37 -1.61 -2.00 10.83
C LYS A 37 -0.55 -3.10 10.83
N LYS A 38 -0.84 -4.23 10.20
CA LYS A 38 0.11 -5.34 10.12
C LYS A 38 1.35 -4.97 9.32
N LEU A 39 1.18 -4.24 8.24
CA LEU A 39 2.31 -3.80 7.41
C LEU A 39 3.21 -2.84 8.17
N ILE A 40 2.62 -1.90 8.89
CA ILE A 40 3.39 -0.94 9.69
C ILE A 40 4.14 -1.66 10.81
N GLN A 41 3.54 -2.67 11.43
CA GLN A 41 4.21 -3.47 12.45
C GLN A 41 5.46 -4.18 11.90
N GLN A 42 5.49 -4.45 10.61
CA GLN A 42 6.63 -5.06 9.94
C GLN A 42 7.58 -4.01 9.35
N GLU A 43 7.41 -2.75 9.74
CA GLU A 43 8.25 -1.64 9.27
C GLU A 43 8.14 -1.40 7.76
N ILE A 44 7.01 -1.73 7.19
CA ILE A 44 6.71 -1.47 5.78
C ILE A 44 5.99 -0.14 5.68
N LYS A 45 6.52 0.78 4.88
CA LYS A 45 5.91 2.09 4.68
C LYS A 45 4.69 1.95 3.80
N THR A 46 3.54 2.29 4.35
CA THR A 46 2.25 2.02 3.72
C THR A 46 1.41 3.28 3.65
N GLU A 47 0.72 3.50 2.54
CA GLU A 47 -0.23 4.58 2.38
C GLU A 47 -1.53 4.04 1.83
N ILE A 48 -2.66 4.46 2.41
CA ILE A 48 -3.98 4.10 1.90
C ILE A 48 -4.45 5.18 0.95
N ILE A 49 -4.93 4.79 -0.22
CA ILE A 49 -5.48 5.71 -1.19
C ILE A 49 -7.00 5.63 -1.12
N TYR A 50 -7.62 6.68 -0.59
CA TYR A 50 -9.05 6.69 -0.27
C TYR A 50 -9.96 7.16 -1.39
N THR A 51 -9.48 8.04 -2.25
CA THR A 51 -10.34 8.76 -3.19
C THR A 51 -10.03 8.45 -4.64
N GLY A 52 -11.05 8.59 -5.47
CA GLY A 52 -10.95 8.36 -6.89
C GLY A 52 -11.38 6.94 -7.30
N ASN A 53 -11.53 6.73 -8.61
CA ASN A 53 -11.80 5.40 -9.12
C ASN A 53 -10.50 4.58 -9.15
N LEU A 54 -10.61 3.32 -9.51
CA LEU A 54 -9.46 2.40 -9.49
C LEU A 54 -8.30 2.91 -10.34
N LYS A 55 -8.62 3.44 -11.51
CA LYS A 55 -7.61 3.99 -12.42
C LYS A 55 -6.85 5.16 -11.79
N LYS A 56 -7.57 6.07 -11.13
CA LYS A 56 -6.96 7.21 -10.44
C LYS A 56 -6.13 6.76 -9.26
N LYS A 57 -6.57 5.72 -8.56
CA LYS A 57 -5.84 5.19 -7.42
C LYS A 57 -4.50 4.58 -7.84
N PHE A 58 -4.47 3.86 -8.96
CA PHE A 58 -3.22 3.36 -9.51
C PHE A 58 -2.29 4.49 -9.94
N LYS A 59 -2.85 5.52 -10.54
CA LYS A 59 -2.09 6.69 -10.93
C LYS A 59 -1.43 7.34 -9.72
N ARG A 60 -2.17 7.45 -8.63
CA ARG A 60 -1.66 8.00 -7.38
C ARG A 60 -0.54 7.12 -6.80
N ALA A 61 -0.72 5.80 -6.84
CA ALA A 61 0.29 4.87 -6.36
C ALA A 61 1.61 5.04 -7.11
N ASN A 62 1.55 5.23 -8.42
CA ASN A 62 2.74 5.49 -9.22
C ASN A 62 3.37 6.84 -8.87
N LYS A 63 2.54 7.85 -8.62
CA LYS A 63 3.02 9.19 -8.31
C LYS A 63 3.78 9.25 -7.00
N ILE A 64 3.37 8.48 -6.00
CA ILE A 64 4.05 8.42 -4.71
C ILE A 64 5.21 7.44 -4.69
N ASN A 65 5.54 6.87 -5.83
CA ASN A 65 6.64 5.91 -5.99
C ASN A 65 6.52 4.65 -5.16
N ALA A 66 5.28 4.17 -4.98
CA ALA A 66 5.07 2.91 -4.29
C ALA A 66 5.68 1.76 -5.11
N SER A 67 6.35 0.84 -4.43
CA SER A 67 6.93 -0.33 -5.08
C SER A 67 5.87 -1.37 -5.40
N TYR A 68 4.88 -1.50 -4.51
CA TYR A 68 3.80 -2.45 -4.66
C TYR A 68 2.46 -1.79 -4.40
N ALA A 69 1.40 -2.39 -4.92
CA ALA A 69 0.03 -2.02 -4.58
C ALA A 69 -0.69 -3.26 -4.08
N ILE A 70 -1.38 -3.12 -2.96
CA ILE A 70 -2.27 -4.17 -2.47
C ILE A 70 -3.68 -3.74 -2.81
N ILE A 71 -4.36 -4.54 -3.62
CA ILE A 71 -5.70 -4.25 -4.09
C ILE A 71 -6.67 -5.19 -3.39
N LEU A 72 -7.71 -4.64 -2.80
CA LEU A 72 -8.70 -5.39 -2.07
C LEU A 72 -10.07 -5.19 -2.71
N GLY A 73 -10.68 -6.29 -3.16
CA GLY A 73 -12.04 -6.32 -3.67
C GLY A 73 -12.90 -7.18 -2.77
N ASP A 74 -14.20 -7.23 -3.05
CA ASP A 74 -15.14 -8.03 -2.26
C ASP A 74 -14.76 -9.51 -2.27
N GLU A 75 -14.32 -10.01 -3.41
CA GLU A 75 -13.93 -11.40 -3.55
C GLU A 75 -12.71 -11.73 -2.70
N GLU A 76 -11.72 -10.86 -2.71
CA GLU A 76 -10.50 -11.02 -1.94
C GLU A 76 -10.79 -11.01 -0.45
N VAL A 77 -11.70 -10.14 -0.01
CA VAL A 77 -12.10 -10.08 1.40
C VAL A 77 -12.74 -11.41 1.82
N GLN A 78 -13.62 -11.95 1.00
CA GLN A 78 -14.30 -13.21 1.31
C GLN A 78 -13.33 -14.38 1.39
N LYS A 79 -12.34 -14.39 0.52
CA LYS A 79 -11.35 -15.47 0.46
C LYS A 79 -10.18 -15.25 1.40
N LYS A 80 -10.14 -14.10 2.09
CA LYS A 80 -9.03 -13.69 2.95
C LYS A 80 -7.71 -13.62 2.18
N LEU A 81 -7.79 -13.20 0.93
CA LEU A 81 -6.65 -13.01 0.06
C LEU A 81 -6.52 -11.54 -0.32
N ILE A 82 -5.39 -11.18 -0.84
CA ILE A 82 -5.15 -9.85 -1.40
C ILE A 82 -4.52 -10.01 -2.78
N LYS A 83 -4.66 -8.97 -3.58
CA LYS A 83 -3.97 -8.91 -4.86
C LYS A 83 -2.75 -8.02 -4.70
N LEU A 84 -1.57 -8.61 -4.82
CA LEU A 84 -0.31 -7.87 -4.74
C LEU A 84 0.18 -7.57 -6.14
N LYS A 85 0.29 -6.30 -6.48
CA LYS A 85 0.79 -5.88 -7.78
C LYS A 85 2.16 -5.24 -7.61
N ASP A 86 3.13 -5.72 -8.35
CA ASP A 86 4.44 -5.09 -8.44
C ASP A 86 4.34 -3.96 -9.47
N LEU A 87 4.45 -2.72 -8.99
CA LEU A 87 4.28 -1.55 -9.85
C LEU A 87 5.46 -1.35 -10.80
N THR A 88 6.58 -2.00 -10.55
CA THR A 88 7.75 -1.92 -11.42
C THR A 88 7.61 -2.84 -12.62
N SER A 89 7.22 -4.09 -12.38
CA SER A 89 7.11 -5.11 -13.44
C SER A 89 5.70 -5.25 -13.99
N GLY A 90 4.69 -4.78 -13.25
CA GLY A 90 3.29 -4.95 -13.60
C GLY A 90 2.72 -6.31 -13.24
N ARG A 91 3.48 -7.14 -12.56
CA ARG A 91 3.07 -8.48 -12.19
C ARG A 91 2.07 -8.46 -11.03
N GLU A 92 1.02 -9.26 -11.13
CA GLU A 92 0.01 -9.38 -10.09
C GLU A 92 -0.05 -10.82 -9.58
N ASP A 93 -0.17 -10.96 -8.26
CA ASP A 93 -0.34 -12.26 -7.60
C ASP A 93 -1.49 -12.18 -6.61
N LEU A 94 -2.30 -13.25 -6.57
CA LEU A 94 -3.38 -13.37 -5.59
C LEU A 94 -2.86 -14.27 -4.46
N ILE A 95 -2.54 -13.66 -3.34
CA ILE A 95 -1.88 -14.34 -2.21
C ILE A 95 -2.45 -13.82 -0.89
N ASP A 96 -2.11 -14.47 0.21
CA ASP A 96 -2.52 -13.98 1.52
C ASP A 96 -1.57 -12.86 1.99
N LEU A 97 -1.98 -12.16 3.03
CA LEU A 97 -1.22 -11.03 3.54
C LEU A 97 0.17 -11.45 4.04
N LYS A 98 0.25 -12.61 4.66
CA LYS A 98 1.50 -13.13 5.18
C LYS A 98 2.53 -13.33 4.07
N GLN A 99 2.11 -13.93 2.95
CA GLN A 99 2.96 -14.11 1.79
C GLN A 99 3.32 -12.78 1.14
N ALA A 100 2.38 -11.84 1.13
CA ALA A 100 2.64 -10.51 0.58
C ALA A 100 3.73 -9.79 1.37
N ILE A 101 3.64 -9.82 2.69
CA ILE A 101 4.65 -9.22 3.57
C ILE A 101 6.03 -9.83 3.27
N LYS A 102 6.07 -11.14 3.15
CA LYS A 102 7.32 -11.85 2.88
C LYS A 102 7.94 -11.41 1.55
N LYS A 103 7.14 -11.28 0.50
CA LYS A 103 7.61 -10.81 -0.80
C LYS A 103 8.12 -9.38 -0.74
N ILE A 104 7.42 -8.51 -0.03
CA ILE A 104 7.81 -7.10 0.08
C ILE A 104 9.13 -6.96 0.82
N LYS A 105 9.32 -7.72 1.89
CA LYS A 105 10.53 -7.64 2.71
C LYS A 105 11.74 -8.29 2.07
N ASN A 106 11.52 -9.27 1.20
CA ASN A 106 12.62 -10.00 0.56
C ASN A 106 13.05 -9.38 -0.79
N LYS A 107 12.58 -8.20 -1.07
CA LYS A 107 12.93 -7.52 -2.31
C LYS A 107 14.38 -7.03 -2.31
#